data_74b077a2cc110cf3ea0c05475df089f8
#
_entry.id   74b077a2cc110cf3ea0c05475df089f8
#
_cell.length_a   1.000
_cell.length_b   1.000
_cell.length_c   1.000
_cell.angle_alpha   90.00
_cell.angle_beta   90.00
_cell.angle_gamma   90.00
#
_symmetry.space_group_name_H-M   'P 1'
#
loop_
_entity.id
_entity.type
_entity.pdbx_description
1 polymer ?
#
loop_
_entity_poly.entity_id
_entity_poly.type
_entity_poly.pdbx_seq_one_letter_code
_entity_poly.pdbx_strand_id
1 'polypeptide(L)'
;MQQMHSARMFPWEPKQATVINEKPEPTDVPIQLLNIDTTYQALAPRNPRLIREIGKSFDLAVFGRLRVARRENGALFVVDGRHRLEGGKIAGCMLLPCDIYDVHDRKREIEIFLACNTRIRKVPQGMLFMAEVAAGDGQAVALNRLVQDAGLAVVDANNAKQQFAVPKIACIGALKSLYGVGSPSYAKRATPVPPEQLNTALEMIAELAPPNALVTEHATLGFVWLVHNYPGLRSHMKRLWDLGWPRIDMAARAVGPRPKLEDAGKALLAVIDFRRPDKARLAPGVELPAPPDFLPPMARAA
;
A
#
# COMPACT_ATOMS: atom_id res chain seq x y z
N MET A 1 48.57 30.49 9.38
CA MET A 1 47.21 30.92 9.74
C MET A 1 46.22 30.11 8.89
N GLN A 2 45.73 29.00 9.41
CA GLN A 2 44.68 28.18 8.79
C GLN A 2 43.32 28.68 9.23
N GLN A 3 42.53 29.15 8.29
CA GLN A 3 41.12 29.49 8.55
C GLN A 3 40.33 28.20 8.75
N MET A 4 39.91 27.97 9.99
CA MET A 4 38.92 26.96 10.32
C MET A 4 37.58 27.36 9.72
N HIS A 5 37.07 26.58 8.78
CA HIS A 5 35.70 26.71 8.28
C HIS A 5 34.73 26.35 9.41
N SER A 6 34.03 27.35 9.88
CA SER A 6 32.91 27.20 10.81
C SER A 6 31.82 26.34 10.15
N ALA A 7 31.64 25.14 10.63
CA ALA A 7 30.48 24.33 10.29
C ALA A 7 29.22 25.08 10.74
N ARG A 8 28.35 25.45 9.81
CA ARG A 8 27.02 25.96 10.12
C ARG A 8 26.23 24.87 10.85
N MET A 9 26.18 24.99 12.18
CA MET A 9 25.20 24.24 12.96
C MET A 9 23.82 24.80 12.59
N PHE A 10 23.02 23.98 11.90
CA PHE A 10 21.58 24.24 11.78
C PHE A 10 21.01 24.19 13.20
N PRO A 11 20.29 25.23 13.66
CA PRO A 11 19.60 25.13 14.94
C PRO A 11 18.49 24.08 14.80
N TRP A 12 18.77 22.86 15.26
CA TRP A 12 17.76 21.84 15.43
C TRP A 12 17.06 22.15 16.76
N GLU A 13 15.94 22.84 16.69
CA GLU A 13 15.01 22.89 17.81
C GLU A 13 14.32 21.52 17.90
N PRO A 14 14.53 20.76 18.99
CA PRO A 14 13.75 19.55 19.19
C PRO A 14 12.30 19.99 19.35
N LYS A 15 11.44 19.73 18.34
CA LYS A 15 10.00 19.67 18.60
C LYS A 15 9.87 18.76 19.81
N GLN A 16 9.17 19.22 20.86
CA GLN A 16 8.94 18.44 22.07
C GLN A 16 8.50 17.04 21.67
N ALA A 17 9.49 16.15 21.55
CA ALA A 17 9.21 14.74 21.43
C ALA A 17 8.52 14.39 22.73
N THR A 18 7.33 13.87 22.69
CA THR A 18 6.73 13.19 23.81
C THR A 18 7.74 12.11 24.19
N VAL A 19 8.59 12.39 25.17
CA VAL A 19 9.57 11.43 25.66
C VAL A 19 8.74 10.38 26.35
N ILE A 20 8.51 9.29 25.61
CA ILE A 20 7.87 8.11 26.17
C ILE A 20 8.92 7.51 27.08
N ASN A 21 8.77 7.73 28.40
CA ASN A 21 9.68 7.27 29.44
C ASN A 21 9.55 5.76 29.71
N GLU A 22 9.11 4.98 28.74
CA GLU A 22 9.09 3.54 28.83
C GLU A 22 10.51 3.02 28.61
N LYS A 23 11.23 2.78 29.70
CA LYS A 23 12.51 2.08 29.62
C LYS A 23 12.23 0.61 29.36
N PRO A 24 12.88 0.01 28.34
CA PRO A 24 12.75 -1.42 28.15
C PRO A 24 13.42 -2.21 29.29
N GLU A 25 12.84 -3.33 29.64
CA GLU A 25 13.47 -4.34 30.50
C GLU A 25 14.31 -5.28 29.63
N PRO A 26 15.65 -5.21 29.68
CA PRO A 26 16.50 -6.12 28.93
C PRO A 26 16.50 -7.51 29.57
N THR A 27 15.95 -8.50 28.86
CA THR A 27 15.73 -9.85 29.39
C THR A 27 15.98 -10.90 28.31
N ASP A 28 16.52 -12.05 28.69
CA ASP A 28 16.60 -13.22 27.82
C ASP A 28 15.31 -14.03 27.96
N VAL A 29 14.55 -14.16 26.86
CA VAL A 29 13.21 -14.73 26.84
C VAL A 29 13.21 -16.10 26.17
N PRO A 30 12.58 -17.14 26.78
CA PRO A 30 12.33 -18.39 26.07
C PRO A 30 11.61 -18.19 24.77
N ILE A 31 12.16 -18.74 23.68
CA ILE A 31 11.71 -18.49 22.32
C ILE A 31 10.26 -18.94 22.09
N GLN A 32 9.79 -19.93 22.82
CA GLN A 32 8.40 -20.44 22.77
C GLN A 32 7.38 -19.46 23.35
N LEU A 33 7.80 -18.51 24.18
CA LEU A 33 6.92 -17.48 24.76
C LEU A 33 6.74 -16.28 23.83
N LEU A 34 7.55 -16.18 22.78
CA LEU A 34 7.54 -15.05 21.85
C LEU A 34 6.52 -15.26 20.73
N ASN A 35 5.51 -14.41 20.69
CA ASN A 35 4.42 -14.43 19.73
C ASN A 35 4.60 -13.35 18.64
N ILE A 36 3.91 -13.53 17.53
CA ILE A 36 3.79 -12.53 16.47
C ILE A 36 2.29 -12.24 16.26
N ASP A 37 1.91 -10.96 16.35
CA ASP A 37 0.55 -10.56 16.04
C ASP A 37 0.39 -10.44 14.52
N THR A 38 -0.27 -11.44 13.93
CA THR A 38 -0.48 -11.51 12.48
C THR A 38 -1.53 -10.52 11.96
N THR A 39 -2.29 -9.86 12.82
CA THR A 39 -3.35 -8.93 12.40
C THR A 39 -2.78 -7.66 11.79
N TYR A 40 -1.67 -7.13 12.32
CA TYR A 40 -0.99 -5.95 11.74
C TYR A 40 0.36 -6.29 11.10
N GLN A 41 0.94 -7.46 11.41
CA GLN A 41 2.19 -7.93 10.80
C GLN A 41 1.98 -8.94 9.65
N ALA A 42 0.72 -9.24 9.27
CA ALA A 42 0.41 -10.22 8.22
C ALA A 42 1.06 -9.88 6.87
N LEU A 43 1.09 -8.60 6.52
CA LEU A 43 1.67 -8.11 5.26
C LEU A 43 3.16 -7.78 5.36
N ALA A 44 3.80 -7.97 6.54
CA ALA A 44 5.25 -7.79 6.65
C ALA A 44 5.94 -8.79 5.72
N PRO A 45 6.75 -8.32 4.75
CA PRO A 45 7.37 -9.22 3.78
C PRO A 45 8.24 -10.23 4.51
N ARG A 46 7.86 -11.50 4.41
CA ARG A 46 8.65 -12.60 4.92
C ARG A 46 9.73 -12.92 3.89
N ASN A 47 10.99 -12.76 4.28
CA ASN A 47 12.13 -13.14 3.44
C ASN A 47 12.71 -14.49 3.89
N PRO A 48 12.29 -15.63 3.29
CA PRO A 48 12.74 -16.96 3.70
C PRO A 48 14.24 -17.17 3.50
N ARG A 49 14.86 -16.44 2.56
CA ARG A 49 16.30 -16.50 2.34
C ARG A 49 17.04 -15.87 3.52
N LEU A 50 16.66 -14.65 3.91
CA LEU A 50 17.23 -13.94 5.05
C LEU A 50 17.06 -14.74 6.36
N ILE A 51 15.88 -15.32 6.58
CA ILE A 51 15.60 -16.15 7.77
C ILE A 51 16.55 -17.34 7.83
N ARG A 52 16.76 -18.04 6.72
CA ARG A 52 17.72 -19.17 6.64
C ARG A 52 19.17 -18.72 6.81
N GLU A 53 19.54 -17.57 6.26
CA GLU A 53 20.88 -17.00 6.44
C GLU A 53 21.14 -16.68 7.91
N ILE A 54 20.20 -16.03 8.59
CA ILE A 54 20.28 -15.79 10.05
C ILE A 54 20.41 -17.10 10.80
N GLY A 55 19.59 -18.11 10.47
CA GLY A 55 19.60 -19.40 11.18
C GLY A 55 20.87 -20.20 10.97
N LYS A 56 21.53 -20.08 9.80
CA LYS A 56 22.80 -20.78 9.49
C LYS A 56 24.02 -20.14 10.12
N SER A 57 24.01 -18.81 10.24
CA SER A 57 25.13 -18.00 10.71
C SER A 57 24.70 -17.20 11.96
N PHE A 58 24.06 -17.89 12.90
CA PHE A 58 23.54 -17.25 14.09
C PHE A 58 24.66 -16.74 14.98
N ASP A 59 24.72 -15.43 15.16
CA ASP A 59 25.68 -14.74 16.01
C ASP A 59 24.93 -13.74 16.88
N LEU A 60 24.97 -13.94 18.21
CA LEU A 60 24.31 -13.08 19.18
C LEU A 60 24.81 -11.62 19.14
N ALA A 61 26.08 -11.39 18.81
CA ALA A 61 26.63 -10.04 18.71
C ALA A 61 26.04 -9.26 17.53
N VAL A 62 25.75 -9.96 16.42
CA VAL A 62 25.13 -9.38 15.21
C VAL A 62 23.62 -9.39 15.29
N PHE A 63 23.06 -10.35 16.01
CA PHE A 63 21.62 -10.55 16.15
C PHE A 63 20.91 -9.35 16.77
N GLY A 64 21.51 -8.74 17.80
CA GLY A 64 20.92 -7.66 18.58
C GLY A 64 19.72 -8.13 19.41
N ARG A 65 19.06 -7.20 20.10
CA ARG A 65 17.89 -7.51 20.94
C ARG A 65 16.60 -7.39 20.14
N LEU A 66 15.63 -8.29 20.37
CA LEU A 66 14.28 -8.17 19.83
C LEU A 66 13.51 -7.12 20.62
N ARG A 67 12.66 -6.34 19.96
CA ARG A 67 11.71 -5.48 20.69
C ARG A 67 10.40 -6.21 20.89
N VAL A 68 9.97 -6.28 22.16
CA VAL A 68 8.85 -7.10 22.60
C VAL A 68 7.88 -6.28 23.43
N ALA A 69 6.61 -6.31 23.06
CA ALA A 69 5.52 -5.76 23.85
C ALA A 69 5.00 -6.81 24.82
N ARG A 70 4.94 -6.49 26.11
CA ARG A 70 4.23 -7.28 27.14
C ARG A 70 2.84 -6.68 27.31
N ARG A 71 1.81 -7.44 26.95
CA ARG A 71 0.41 -7.03 27.13
C ARG A 71 -0.05 -7.25 28.57
N GLU A 72 -1.20 -6.67 28.94
CA GLU A 72 -1.77 -6.79 30.30
C GLU A 72 -1.94 -8.23 30.78
N ASN A 73 -2.23 -9.16 29.89
CA ASN A 73 -2.34 -10.58 30.19
C ASN A 73 -0.98 -11.30 30.31
N GLY A 74 0.14 -10.57 30.28
CA GLY A 74 1.50 -11.10 30.35
C GLY A 74 2.04 -11.69 29.04
N ALA A 75 1.24 -11.77 27.97
CA ALA A 75 1.66 -12.32 26.70
C ALA A 75 2.69 -11.41 26.01
N LEU A 76 3.73 -12.00 25.42
CA LEU A 76 4.87 -11.33 24.82
C LEU A 76 4.73 -11.35 23.28
N PHE A 77 4.69 -10.17 22.67
CA PHE A 77 4.57 -10.01 21.23
C PHE A 77 5.78 -9.27 20.64
N VAL A 78 6.46 -9.90 19.68
CA VAL A 78 7.60 -9.29 19.01
C VAL A 78 7.10 -8.18 18.08
N VAL A 79 7.47 -6.94 18.35
CA VAL A 79 7.14 -5.75 17.56
C VAL A 79 8.22 -5.40 16.52
N ASP A 80 9.48 -5.76 16.80
CA ASP A 80 10.58 -5.70 15.83
C ASP A 80 11.51 -6.89 15.96
N GLY A 81 11.96 -7.41 14.81
CA GLY A 81 12.89 -8.53 14.74
C GLY A 81 12.27 -9.88 14.38
N ARG A 82 11.11 -9.91 13.73
CA ARG A 82 10.44 -11.14 13.29
C ARG A 82 11.37 -12.10 12.54
N HIS A 83 12.16 -11.62 11.55
CA HIS A 83 13.10 -12.46 10.81
C HIS A 83 14.19 -13.05 11.74
N ARG A 84 14.59 -12.28 12.73
CA ARG A 84 15.56 -12.70 13.76
C ARG A 84 14.95 -13.78 14.65
N LEU A 85 13.71 -13.61 15.09
CA LEU A 85 12.98 -14.64 15.86
C LEU A 85 12.88 -15.95 15.05
N GLU A 86 12.46 -15.87 13.79
CA GLU A 86 12.32 -17.06 12.92
C GLU A 86 13.69 -17.70 12.64
N GLY A 87 14.74 -16.91 12.44
CA GLY A 87 16.12 -17.39 12.27
C GLY A 87 16.66 -18.06 13.55
N GLY A 88 16.39 -17.47 14.72
CA GLY A 88 16.75 -18.08 16.01
C GLY A 88 16.08 -19.43 16.25
N LYS A 89 14.83 -19.60 15.80
CA LYS A 89 14.14 -20.91 15.82
C LYS A 89 14.85 -21.94 14.93
N ILE A 90 15.31 -21.54 13.76
CA ILE A 90 16.08 -22.44 12.86
C ILE A 90 17.46 -22.77 13.47
N ALA A 91 18.09 -21.82 14.14
CA ALA A 91 19.37 -22.03 14.85
C ALA A 91 19.26 -22.90 16.09
N GLY A 92 18.05 -23.25 16.55
CA GLY A 92 17.80 -24.04 17.74
C GLY A 92 18.00 -23.27 19.05
N CYS A 93 17.90 -21.93 19.03
CA CYS A 93 18.04 -21.11 20.21
C CYS A 93 16.92 -21.40 21.22
N MET A 94 17.29 -21.57 22.48
CA MET A 94 16.32 -21.73 23.56
C MET A 94 15.85 -20.39 24.13
N LEU A 95 16.77 -19.42 24.18
CA LEU A 95 16.55 -18.06 24.68
C LEU A 95 16.95 -17.05 23.61
N LEU A 96 16.27 -15.91 23.58
CA LEU A 96 16.64 -14.79 22.73
C LEU A 96 16.69 -13.48 23.55
N PRO A 97 17.70 -12.62 23.28
CA PRO A 97 17.80 -11.33 23.93
C PRO A 97 16.66 -10.41 23.48
N CYS A 98 15.91 -9.88 24.44
CA CYS A 98 14.75 -9.03 24.21
C CYS A 98 14.84 -7.74 25.02
N ASP A 99 14.30 -6.67 24.45
CA ASP A 99 13.96 -5.45 25.15
C ASP A 99 12.43 -5.44 25.30
N ILE A 100 11.96 -5.66 26.54
CA ILE A 100 10.52 -5.80 26.84
C ILE A 100 9.97 -4.42 27.23
N TYR A 101 8.87 -4.04 26.61
CA TYR A 101 8.10 -2.84 26.94
C TYR A 101 6.72 -3.25 27.45
N ASP A 102 6.30 -2.70 28.60
CA ASP A 102 4.94 -2.87 29.10
C ASP A 102 4.00 -2.01 28.26
N VAL A 103 3.08 -2.66 27.56
CA VAL A 103 2.16 -2.01 26.62
C VAL A 103 0.74 -2.41 26.98
N HIS A 104 0.02 -1.50 27.63
CA HIS A 104 -1.35 -1.73 28.08
C HIS A 104 -2.39 -1.56 26.97
N ASP A 105 -2.04 -0.86 25.87
CA ASP A 105 -2.93 -0.60 24.74
C ASP A 105 -2.33 -1.16 23.44
N ARG A 106 -3.13 -1.95 22.73
CA ARG A 106 -2.76 -2.50 21.42
C ARG A 106 -2.43 -1.43 20.38
N LYS A 107 -3.08 -0.27 20.45
CA LYS A 107 -2.76 0.88 19.59
C LYS A 107 -1.30 1.30 19.80
N ARG A 108 -0.86 1.35 21.06
CA ARG A 108 0.50 1.70 21.41
C ARG A 108 1.52 0.67 20.87
N GLU A 109 1.21 -0.62 20.96
CA GLU A 109 2.03 -1.68 20.35
C GLU A 109 2.25 -1.46 18.85
N ILE A 110 1.17 -1.12 18.13
CA ILE A 110 1.21 -0.84 16.69
C ILE A 110 2.02 0.43 16.40
N GLU A 111 1.89 1.48 17.21
CA GLU A 111 2.69 2.70 17.08
C GLU A 111 4.20 2.42 17.22
N ILE A 112 4.59 1.58 18.19
CA ILE A 112 5.99 1.15 18.37
C ILE A 112 6.46 0.38 17.13
N PHE A 113 5.66 -0.57 16.63
CA PHE A 113 5.96 -1.30 15.40
C PHE A 113 6.17 -0.35 14.21
N LEU A 114 5.29 0.62 14.02
CA LEU A 114 5.40 1.61 12.95
C LEU A 114 6.67 2.45 13.11
N ALA A 115 6.94 2.95 14.31
CA ALA A 115 8.12 3.78 14.58
C ALA A 115 9.44 3.02 14.31
N CYS A 116 9.54 1.76 14.71
CA CYS A 116 10.70 0.91 14.45
C CYS A 116 10.95 0.71 12.95
N ASN A 117 9.88 0.57 12.18
CA ASN A 117 9.98 0.23 10.77
C ASN A 117 10.09 1.45 9.84
N THR A 118 9.57 2.63 10.23
CA THR A 118 9.63 3.84 9.42
C THR A 118 10.98 4.54 9.46
N ARG A 119 11.74 4.40 10.55
CA ARG A 119 13.05 5.06 10.72
C ARG A 119 14.22 4.30 10.09
N ILE A 120 14.09 3.00 9.87
CA ILE A 120 15.20 2.13 9.47
C ILE A 120 15.01 1.52 8.07
N ARG A 121 13.78 1.28 7.63
CA ARG A 121 13.43 0.75 6.30
C ARG A 121 12.16 1.42 5.79
N LYS A 122 12.08 1.63 4.47
CA LYS A 122 10.80 1.99 3.85
C LYS A 122 9.85 0.80 3.98
N VAL A 123 8.95 0.90 4.94
CA VAL A 123 7.86 -0.07 5.06
C VAL A 123 6.92 0.14 3.86
N PRO A 124 6.51 -0.92 3.17
CA PRO A 124 5.56 -0.83 2.07
C PRO A 124 4.28 -0.10 2.48
N GLN A 125 3.78 0.78 1.62
CA GLN A 125 2.60 1.61 1.93
C GLN A 125 1.36 0.79 2.29
N GLY A 126 1.17 -0.36 1.65
CA GLY A 126 0.07 -1.28 1.97
C GLY A 126 0.16 -1.81 3.40
N MET A 127 1.37 -2.14 3.88
CA MET A 127 1.59 -2.61 5.24
C MET A 127 1.33 -1.51 6.28
N LEU A 128 1.82 -0.29 6.02
CA LEU A 128 1.54 0.87 6.88
C LEU A 128 0.04 1.12 6.98
N PHE A 129 -0.65 1.10 5.85
CA PHE A 129 -2.09 1.30 5.80
C PHE A 129 -2.86 0.23 6.59
N MET A 130 -2.50 -1.05 6.44
CA MET A 130 -3.15 -2.12 7.21
C MET A 130 -2.85 -2.01 8.71
N ALA A 131 -1.69 -1.50 9.11
CA ALA A 131 -1.38 -1.21 10.49
C ALA A 131 -2.21 -0.02 11.03
N GLU A 132 -2.40 1.04 10.23
CA GLU A 132 -3.31 2.16 10.57
C GLU A 132 -4.75 1.67 10.74
N VAL A 133 -5.23 0.79 9.85
CA VAL A 133 -6.56 0.14 9.97
C VAL A 133 -6.65 -0.67 11.27
N ALA A 134 -5.65 -1.48 11.58
CA ALA A 134 -5.60 -2.29 12.80
C ALA A 134 -5.51 -1.44 14.07
N ALA A 135 -4.89 -0.25 13.99
CA ALA A 135 -4.84 0.74 15.06
C ALA A 135 -6.19 1.45 15.29
N GLY A 136 -7.17 1.24 14.41
CA GLY A 136 -8.48 1.91 14.47
C GLY A 136 -8.44 3.37 14.01
N ASP A 137 -7.46 3.76 13.17
CA ASP A 137 -7.48 5.07 12.54
C ASP A 137 -8.76 5.23 11.71
N GLY A 138 -9.60 6.21 12.06
CA GLY A 138 -10.94 6.35 11.48
C GLY A 138 -10.93 6.55 9.96
N GLN A 139 -9.92 7.26 9.43
CA GLN A 139 -9.80 7.52 7.99
C GLN A 139 -9.29 6.28 7.25
N ALA A 140 -8.33 5.57 7.81
CA ALA A 140 -7.82 4.33 7.23
C ALA A 140 -8.90 3.22 7.25
N VAL A 141 -9.66 3.09 8.34
CA VAL A 141 -10.78 2.15 8.46
C VAL A 141 -11.86 2.46 7.42
N ALA A 142 -12.25 3.74 7.27
CA ALA A 142 -13.26 4.14 6.31
C ALA A 142 -12.82 3.88 4.86
N LEU A 143 -11.58 4.23 4.51
CA LEU A 143 -11.03 3.96 3.17
C LEU A 143 -10.90 2.44 2.91
N ASN A 144 -10.46 1.66 3.89
CA ASN A 144 -10.36 0.20 3.74
C ASN A 144 -11.74 -0.44 3.52
N ARG A 145 -12.75 0.02 4.26
CA ARG A 145 -14.14 -0.44 4.07
C ARG A 145 -14.62 -0.10 2.67
N LEU A 146 -14.42 1.15 2.20
CA LEU A 146 -14.80 1.57 0.86
C LEU A 146 -14.18 0.68 -0.22
N VAL A 147 -12.89 0.31 -0.08
CA VAL A 147 -12.22 -0.61 -1.03
C VAL A 147 -12.81 -2.03 -0.97
N GLN A 148 -13.11 -2.53 0.24
CA GLN A 148 -13.69 -3.87 0.42
C GLN A 148 -15.14 -3.94 -0.07
N ASP A 149 -15.96 -2.94 0.22
CA ASP A 149 -17.36 -2.85 -0.23
C ASP A 149 -17.44 -2.77 -1.76
N ALA A 150 -16.45 -2.15 -2.41
CA ALA A 150 -16.30 -2.16 -3.87
C ALA A 150 -15.85 -3.52 -4.44
N GLY A 151 -15.55 -4.52 -3.63
CA GLY A 151 -15.12 -5.85 -4.08
C GLY A 151 -13.62 -5.99 -4.38
N LEU A 152 -12.77 -5.17 -3.77
CA LEU A 152 -11.32 -5.19 -3.95
C LEU A 152 -10.60 -5.56 -2.65
N ALA A 153 -9.42 -6.18 -2.76
CA ALA A 153 -8.55 -6.46 -1.62
C ALA A 153 -7.33 -5.54 -1.62
N VAL A 154 -7.07 -4.87 -0.50
CA VAL A 154 -5.83 -4.11 -0.32
C VAL A 154 -4.68 -5.07 -0.12
N VAL A 155 -3.62 -4.91 -0.92
CA VAL A 155 -2.40 -5.70 -0.82
C VAL A 155 -1.15 -4.81 -0.89
N ASP A 156 -0.04 -5.33 -0.38
CA ASP A 156 1.27 -4.78 -0.65
C ASP A 156 1.78 -5.27 -2.02
N ALA A 157 2.43 -4.39 -2.78
CA ALA A 157 3.04 -4.73 -4.07
C ALA A 157 4.03 -5.92 -3.98
N ASN A 158 4.70 -6.09 -2.83
CA ASN A 158 5.62 -7.22 -2.61
C ASN A 158 4.89 -8.56 -2.39
N ASN A 159 3.63 -8.52 -1.96
CA ASN A 159 2.77 -9.70 -1.75
C ASN A 159 1.79 -9.95 -2.91
N ALA A 160 2.02 -9.32 -4.06
CA ALA A 160 1.18 -9.45 -5.25
C ALA A 160 0.99 -10.92 -5.74
N LYS A 161 1.90 -11.82 -5.33
CA LYS A 161 1.82 -13.26 -5.63
C LYS A 161 0.80 -14.02 -4.77
N GLN A 162 0.32 -13.42 -3.67
CA GLN A 162 -0.70 -14.03 -2.84
C GLN A 162 -2.02 -14.14 -3.63
N GLN A 163 -2.69 -15.29 -3.54
CA GLN A 163 -3.96 -15.55 -4.23
C GLN A 163 -5.12 -14.89 -3.47
N PHE A 164 -6.00 -14.24 -4.21
CA PHE A 164 -7.22 -13.63 -3.71
C PHE A 164 -8.42 -14.00 -4.61
N ALA A 165 -9.59 -14.15 -4.00
CA ALA A 165 -10.84 -14.40 -4.72
C ALA A 165 -11.37 -13.16 -5.47
N VAL A 166 -10.81 -11.96 -5.16
CA VAL A 166 -11.18 -10.68 -5.73
C VAL A 166 -9.93 -10.01 -6.35
N PRO A 167 -10.09 -8.98 -7.18
CA PRO A 167 -8.95 -8.20 -7.65
C PRO A 167 -8.23 -7.50 -6.50
N LYS A 168 -6.93 -7.27 -6.66
CA LYS A 168 -6.03 -6.70 -5.65
C LYS A 168 -5.67 -5.26 -5.99
N ILE A 169 -5.60 -4.40 -5.00
CA ILE A 169 -5.17 -3.01 -5.17
C ILE A 169 -3.98 -2.70 -4.26
N ALA A 170 -2.89 -2.19 -4.84
CA ALA A 170 -1.65 -1.90 -4.13
C ALA A 170 -1.28 -0.40 -4.11
N CYS A 171 -2.01 0.44 -4.84
CA CYS A 171 -1.71 1.87 -5.00
C CYS A 171 -2.26 2.73 -3.85
N ILE A 172 -1.95 2.35 -2.60
CA ILE A 172 -2.50 2.98 -1.38
C ILE A 172 -2.20 4.49 -1.31
N GLY A 173 -1.02 4.92 -1.76
CA GLY A 173 -0.69 6.34 -1.79
C GLY A 173 -1.63 7.16 -2.68
N ALA A 174 -2.02 6.62 -3.84
CA ALA A 174 -3.01 7.23 -4.73
C ALA A 174 -4.41 7.22 -4.11
N LEU A 175 -4.84 6.08 -3.55
CA LEU A 175 -6.13 5.95 -2.88
C LEU A 175 -6.28 6.93 -1.72
N LYS A 176 -5.28 7.04 -0.84
CA LYS A 176 -5.25 8.02 0.25
C LYS A 176 -5.39 9.45 -0.26
N SER A 177 -4.71 9.81 -1.36
CA SER A 177 -4.82 11.15 -1.95
C SER A 177 -6.20 11.40 -2.56
N LEU A 178 -6.75 10.45 -3.29
CA LEU A 178 -8.10 10.53 -3.86
C LEU A 178 -9.16 10.64 -2.77
N TYR A 179 -8.95 9.99 -1.63
CA TYR A 179 -9.82 10.07 -0.46
C TYR A 179 -9.61 11.34 0.38
N GLY A 180 -8.58 12.15 0.09
CA GLY A 180 -8.28 13.40 0.79
C GLY A 180 -7.36 13.28 2.01
N VAL A 181 -6.75 12.12 2.24
CA VAL A 181 -5.85 11.85 3.40
C VAL A 181 -4.42 11.52 2.97
N GLY A 182 -4.09 11.77 1.72
CA GLY A 182 -2.78 11.47 1.14
C GLY A 182 -1.67 12.45 1.53
N SER A 183 -0.44 12.05 1.31
CA SER A 183 0.71 12.93 1.49
C SER A 183 0.74 14.04 0.43
N PRO A 184 1.34 15.22 0.73
CA PRO A 184 1.46 16.33 -0.22
C PRO A 184 2.15 15.95 -1.55
N SER A 185 3.03 14.95 -1.54
CA SER A 185 3.72 14.47 -2.74
C SER A 185 2.76 13.76 -3.72
N TYR A 186 1.73 13.09 -3.22
CA TYR A 186 0.69 12.48 -4.04
C TYR A 186 -0.40 13.45 -4.48
N ALA A 187 -0.72 14.45 -3.65
CA ALA A 187 -1.74 15.47 -3.96
C ALA A 187 -1.48 16.20 -5.29
N LYS A 188 -0.22 16.30 -5.73
CA LYS A 188 0.16 16.85 -7.03
C LYS A 188 -0.27 15.98 -8.24
N ARG A 189 -0.57 14.71 -8.02
CA ARG A 189 -0.90 13.73 -9.06
C ARG A 189 -2.35 13.25 -9.00
N ALA A 190 -2.91 13.23 -7.80
CA ALA A 190 -4.24 12.73 -7.50
C ALA A 190 -4.92 13.70 -6.53
N THR A 191 -5.77 14.57 -7.06
CA THR A 191 -6.62 15.49 -6.25
C THR A 191 -7.75 14.70 -5.59
N PRO A 192 -8.19 15.07 -4.39
CA PRO A 192 -9.34 14.47 -3.74
C PRO A 192 -10.59 14.54 -4.61
N VAL A 193 -11.38 13.47 -4.57
CA VAL A 193 -12.70 13.39 -5.22
C VAL A 193 -13.77 13.02 -4.18
N PRO A 194 -15.06 13.29 -4.43
CA PRO A 194 -16.13 12.82 -3.57
C PRO A 194 -16.06 11.31 -3.34
N PRO A 195 -16.26 10.82 -2.09
CA PRO A 195 -16.17 9.39 -1.76
C PRO A 195 -17.07 8.50 -2.62
N GLU A 196 -18.26 8.99 -3.00
CA GLU A 196 -19.18 8.27 -3.89
C GLU A 196 -18.63 8.07 -5.31
N GLN A 197 -17.85 9.02 -5.83
CA GLN A 197 -17.20 8.88 -7.12
C GLN A 197 -16.03 7.92 -7.05
N LEU A 198 -15.25 7.97 -5.97
CA LEU A 198 -14.19 7.00 -5.73
C LEU A 198 -14.76 5.59 -5.62
N ASN A 199 -15.85 5.41 -4.85
CA ASN A 199 -16.54 4.13 -4.73
C ASN A 199 -17.01 3.60 -6.09
N THR A 200 -17.70 4.44 -6.87
CA THR A 200 -18.16 4.07 -8.22
C THR A 200 -17.01 3.62 -9.11
N ALA A 201 -15.88 4.32 -9.08
CA ALA A 201 -14.71 3.95 -9.87
C ALA A 201 -14.12 2.60 -9.43
N LEU A 202 -14.03 2.36 -8.14
CA LEU A 202 -13.53 1.09 -7.57
C LEU A 202 -14.47 -0.09 -7.88
N GLU A 203 -15.78 0.10 -7.78
CA GLU A 203 -16.77 -0.91 -8.19
C GLU A 203 -16.62 -1.28 -9.67
N MET A 204 -16.52 -0.29 -10.56
CA MET A 204 -16.31 -0.54 -11.99
C MET A 204 -15.02 -1.30 -12.26
N ILE A 205 -13.93 -0.98 -11.55
CA ILE A 205 -12.66 -1.71 -11.63
C ILE A 205 -12.86 -3.16 -11.16
N ALA A 206 -13.55 -3.38 -10.04
CA ALA A 206 -13.80 -4.71 -9.49
C ALA A 206 -14.66 -5.58 -10.42
N GLU A 207 -15.64 -4.97 -11.11
CA GLU A 207 -16.45 -5.64 -12.12
C GLU A 207 -15.64 -6.06 -13.36
N LEU A 208 -14.65 -5.26 -13.78
CA LEU A 208 -13.88 -5.47 -15.01
C LEU A 208 -12.62 -6.30 -14.81
N ALA A 209 -11.96 -6.18 -13.67
CA ALA A 209 -10.73 -6.86 -13.38
C ALA A 209 -11.00 -8.32 -12.95
N PRO A 210 -10.30 -9.32 -13.52
CA PRO A 210 -10.52 -10.68 -13.10
C PRO A 210 -10.05 -10.91 -11.66
N PRO A 211 -10.56 -11.96 -10.98
CA PRO A 211 -10.07 -12.35 -9.67
C PRO A 211 -8.55 -12.44 -9.64
N ASN A 212 -7.96 -12.03 -8.53
CA ASN A 212 -6.51 -12.02 -8.34
C ASN A 212 -5.71 -11.04 -9.23
N ALA A 213 -6.33 -10.29 -10.13
CA ALA A 213 -5.64 -9.25 -10.91
C ALA A 213 -5.07 -8.17 -9.99
N LEU A 214 -3.87 -7.69 -10.28
CA LEU A 214 -3.30 -6.52 -9.60
C LEU A 214 -3.76 -5.25 -10.31
N VAL A 215 -4.60 -4.49 -9.64
CA VAL A 215 -5.07 -3.18 -10.11
C VAL A 215 -3.94 -2.16 -9.92
N THR A 216 -3.57 -1.49 -11.00
CA THR A 216 -2.48 -0.52 -11.00
C THR A 216 -2.92 0.87 -10.56
N GLU A 217 -1.95 1.70 -10.16
CA GLU A 217 -2.18 3.13 -9.92
C GLU A 217 -2.78 3.81 -11.16
N HIS A 218 -2.28 3.45 -12.35
CA HIS A 218 -2.74 4.01 -13.62
C HIS A 218 -4.23 3.73 -13.87
N ALA A 219 -4.65 2.47 -13.75
CA ALA A 219 -6.05 2.11 -13.91
C ALA A 219 -6.93 2.81 -12.88
N THR A 220 -6.51 2.84 -11.60
CA THR A 220 -7.24 3.51 -10.53
C THR A 220 -7.44 4.99 -10.83
N LEU A 221 -6.37 5.72 -11.14
CA LEU A 221 -6.45 7.15 -11.48
C LEU A 221 -7.30 7.38 -12.72
N GLY A 222 -7.14 6.55 -13.77
CA GLY A 222 -7.89 6.67 -15.00
C GLY A 222 -9.40 6.52 -14.81
N PHE A 223 -9.83 5.50 -14.06
CA PHE A 223 -11.25 5.29 -13.77
C PHE A 223 -11.83 6.38 -12.88
N VAL A 224 -11.11 6.84 -11.87
CA VAL A 224 -11.57 7.95 -11.01
C VAL A 224 -11.75 9.22 -11.83
N TRP A 225 -10.80 9.55 -12.72
CA TRP A 225 -10.94 10.70 -13.61
C TRP A 225 -12.14 10.57 -14.56
N LEU A 226 -12.36 9.39 -15.12
CA LEU A 226 -13.49 9.12 -16.00
C LEU A 226 -14.84 9.29 -15.28
N VAL A 227 -14.98 8.70 -14.09
CA VAL A 227 -16.19 8.82 -13.28
C VAL A 227 -16.46 10.27 -12.88
N HIS A 228 -15.40 11.02 -12.51
CA HIS A 228 -15.51 12.43 -12.15
C HIS A 228 -15.98 13.30 -13.32
N ASN A 229 -15.44 13.10 -14.53
CA ASN A 229 -15.72 13.95 -15.68
C ASN A 229 -16.91 13.46 -16.52
N TYR A 230 -17.27 12.18 -16.46
CA TYR A 230 -18.31 11.55 -17.27
C TYR A 230 -19.26 10.73 -16.39
N PRO A 231 -20.25 11.37 -15.74
CA PRO A 231 -21.21 10.67 -14.86
C PRO A 231 -21.97 9.52 -15.56
N GLY A 232 -22.11 9.57 -16.89
CA GLY A 232 -22.71 8.52 -17.71
C GLY A 232 -21.81 7.31 -18.00
N LEU A 233 -20.60 7.23 -17.46
CA LEU A 233 -19.62 6.18 -17.78
C LEU A 233 -20.18 4.75 -17.58
N ARG A 234 -21.02 4.53 -16.55
CA ARG A 234 -21.63 3.21 -16.33
C ARG A 234 -22.47 2.69 -17.52
N SER A 235 -23.06 3.56 -18.32
CA SER A 235 -23.78 3.14 -19.54
C SER A 235 -22.85 2.57 -20.61
N HIS A 236 -21.54 2.77 -20.46
CA HIS A 236 -20.51 2.27 -21.38
C HIS A 236 -19.80 1.02 -20.87
N MET A 237 -20.26 0.41 -19.77
CA MET A 237 -19.66 -0.79 -19.19
C MET A 237 -19.54 -1.93 -20.19
N LYS A 238 -20.57 -2.15 -21.03
CA LYS A 238 -20.48 -3.15 -22.10
C LYS A 238 -19.25 -2.99 -22.97
N ARG A 239 -18.92 -1.75 -23.33
CA ARG A 239 -17.74 -1.45 -24.13
C ARG A 239 -16.43 -1.78 -23.42
N LEU A 240 -16.36 -1.48 -22.13
CA LEU A 240 -15.22 -1.83 -21.29
C LEU A 240 -15.07 -3.35 -21.13
N TRP A 241 -16.17 -4.08 -20.99
CA TRP A 241 -16.20 -5.55 -21.01
C TRP A 241 -15.67 -6.11 -22.32
N ASP A 242 -16.11 -5.57 -23.48
CA ASP A 242 -15.68 -6.01 -24.81
C ASP A 242 -14.17 -5.75 -25.03
N LEU A 243 -13.62 -4.69 -24.45
CA LEU A 243 -12.18 -4.40 -24.48
C LEU A 243 -11.38 -5.40 -23.64
N GLY A 244 -11.91 -5.78 -22.49
CA GLY A 244 -11.27 -6.66 -21.51
C GLY A 244 -10.18 -5.99 -20.69
N TRP A 245 -10.03 -6.46 -19.45
CA TRP A 245 -9.11 -5.88 -18.45
C TRP A 245 -7.66 -5.70 -18.94
N PRO A 246 -7.02 -6.68 -19.62
CA PRO A 246 -5.63 -6.52 -20.05
C PRO A 246 -5.38 -5.32 -20.95
N ARG A 247 -6.33 -5.02 -21.85
CA ARG A 247 -6.23 -3.86 -22.75
C ARG A 247 -6.47 -2.55 -22.03
N ILE A 248 -7.41 -2.54 -21.09
CA ILE A 248 -7.70 -1.40 -20.23
C ILE A 248 -6.48 -1.03 -19.40
N ASP A 249 -5.90 -1.99 -18.69
CA ASP A 249 -4.71 -1.77 -17.84
C ASP A 249 -3.49 -1.33 -18.70
N MET A 250 -3.31 -1.93 -19.87
CA MET A 250 -2.24 -1.55 -20.79
C MET A 250 -2.42 -0.12 -21.31
N ALA A 251 -3.64 0.28 -21.66
CA ALA A 251 -3.93 1.64 -22.08
C ALA A 251 -3.65 2.66 -20.97
N ALA A 252 -4.08 2.36 -19.76
CA ALA A 252 -3.81 3.23 -18.62
C ALA A 252 -2.30 3.38 -18.34
N ARG A 253 -1.50 2.34 -18.52
CA ARG A 253 -0.03 2.38 -18.34
C ARG A 253 0.73 3.12 -19.44
N ALA A 254 0.14 3.37 -20.58
CA ALA A 254 0.79 4.03 -21.72
C ALA A 254 1.26 5.47 -21.41
N VAL A 255 0.74 6.10 -20.36
CA VAL A 255 1.10 7.47 -19.94
C VAL A 255 2.42 7.59 -19.19
N GLY A 256 3.14 6.47 -18.98
CA GLY A 256 4.46 6.46 -18.34
C GLY A 256 4.44 6.15 -16.84
N PRO A 257 5.60 6.15 -16.16
CA PRO A 257 5.79 5.54 -14.86
C PRO A 257 5.21 6.32 -13.66
N ARG A 258 4.83 7.58 -13.86
CA ARG A 258 4.27 8.46 -12.81
C ARG A 258 3.02 9.16 -13.32
N PRO A 259 1.89 8.46 -13.46
CA PRO A 259 0.69 9.01 -14.04
C PRO A 259 0.13 10.16 -13.19
N LYS A 260 -0.43 11.15 -13.87
CA LYS A 260 -1.37 12.09 -13.28
C LYS A 260 -2.79 11.57 -13.51
N LEU A 261 -3.71 12.04 -12.69
CA LEU A 261 -5.14 11.69 -12.77
C LEU A 261 -5.70 11.91 -14.17
N GLU A 262 -5.47 13.11 -14.75
CA GLU A 262 -5.97 13.51 -16.06
C GLU A 262 -5.34 12.70 -17.20
N ASP A 263 -4.02 12.47 -17.18
CA ASP A 263 -3.32 11.75 -18.24
C ASP A 263 -3.80 10.30 -18.35
N ALA A 264 -3.94 9.63 -17.20
CA ALA A 264 -4.47 8.26 -17.13
C ALA A 264 -5.94 8.20 -17.62
N GLY A 265 -6.75 9.19 -17.25
CA GLY A 265 -8.14 9.29 -17.67
C GLY A 265 -8.29 9.50 -19.17
N LYS A 266 -7.53 10.43 -19.76
CA LYS A 266 -7.53 10.69 -21.22
C LYS A 266 -7.07 9.45 -22.00
N ALA A 267 -6.09 8.71 -21.50
CA ALA A 267 -5.64 7.48 -22.16
C ALA A 267 -6.74 6.40 -22.18
N LEU A 268 -7.49 6.21 -21.09
CA LEU A 268 -8.63 5.30 -21.07
C LEU A 268 -9.77 5.79 -21.94
N LEU A 269 -10.07 7.09 -21.93
CA LEU A 269 -11.10 7.70 -22.76
C LEU A 269 -10.81 7.48 -24.25
N ALA A 270 -9.54 7.65 -24.66
CA ALA A 270 -9.12 7.42 -26.04
C ALA A 270 -9.43 5.99 -26.52
N VAL A 271 -9.25 5.00 -25.65
CA VAL A 271 -9.55 3.59 -25.96
C VAL A 271 -11.07 3.33 -25.99
N ILE A 272 -11.82 3.92 -25.08
CA ILE A 272 -13.28 3.80 -25.01
C ILE A 272 -13.92 4.38 -26.27
N ASP A 273 -13.46 5.54 -26.72
CA ASP A 273 -14.03 6.27 -27.87
C ASP A 273 -13.37 5.95 -29.22
N PHE A 274 -12.36 5.06 -29.23
CA PHE A 274 -11.63 4.71 -30.43
C PHE A 274 -12.57 4.24 -31.56
N ARG A 275 -12.44 4.86 -32.75
CA ARG A 275 -13.23 4.56 -33.96
C ARG A 275 -14.74 4.63 -33.77
N ARG A 276 -15.24 5.33 -32.76
CA ARG A 276 -16.68 5.57 -32.63
C ARG A 276 -17.12 6.82 -33.39
N PRO A 277 -18.30 6.79 -34.03
CA PRO A 277 -18.89 8.01 -34.54
C PRO A 277 -19.15 8.99 -33.41
N ASP A 278 -19.00 10.28 -33.66
CA ASP A 278 -19.04 11.31 -32.61
C ASP A 278 -20.27 11.21 -31.69
N LYS A 279 -21.46 10.93 -32.27
CA LYS A 279 -22.71 10.72 -31.54
C LYS A 279 -22.68 9.56 -30.50
N ALA A 280 -21.76 8.60 -30.66
CA ALA A 280 -21.65 7.41 -29.80
C ALA A 280 -20.45 7.49 -28.87
N ARG A 281 -19.72 8.60 -28.84
CA ARG A 281 -18.57 8.82 -27.97
C ARG A 281 -19.03 9.21 -26.57
N LEU A 282 -18.23 8.85 -25.59
CA LEU A 282 -18.38 9.32 -24.20
C LEU A 282 -18.07 10.83 -24.12
N ALA A 283 -17.12 11.29 -24.94
CA ALA A 283 -16.70 12.70 -25.04
C ALA A 283 -16.81 13.21 -26.49
N PRO A 284 -18.04 13.52 -27.01
CA PRO A 284 -18.21 14.06 -28.35
C PRO A 284 -17.46 15.40 -28.47
N GLY A 285 -16.82 15.61 -29.62
CA GLY A 285 -16.10 16.86 -29.92
C GLY A 285 -14.79 17.07 -29.18
N VAL A 286 -14.34 16.11 -28.36
CA VAL A 286 -13.04 16.15 -27.67
C VAL A 286 -11.97 15.51 -28.55
N GLU A 287 -10.89 16.25 -28.81
CA GLU A 287 -9.71 15.71 -29.46
C GLU A 287 -8.93 14.86 -28.44
N LEU A 288 -8.84 13.56 -28.71
CA LEU A 288 -8.19 12.59 -27.82
C LEU A 288 -6.81 12.21 -28.35
N PRO A 289 -5.86 11.89 -27.51
CA PRO A 289 -4.57 11.34 -27.95
C PRO A 289 -4.81 10.08 -28.77
N ALA A 290 -3.91 9.81 -29.74
CA ALA A 290 -3.96 8.56 -30.47
C ALA A 290 -3.92 7.37 -29.50
N PRO A 291 -4.81 6.38 -29.67
CA PRO A 291 -4.77 5.20 -28.83
C PRO A 291 -3.46 4.43 -29.08
N PRO A 292 -2.95 3.73 -28.09
CA PRO A 292 -1.74 2.94 -28.23
C PRO A 292 -1.85 1.93 -29.41
N ASP A 293 -0.74 1.71 -30.14
CA ASP A 293 -0.67 0.90 -31.36
C ASP A 293 -1.08 -0.59 -31.20
N PHE A 294 -1.18 -1.08 -29.96
CA PHE A 294 -1.58 -2.45 -29.66
C PHE A 294 -3.09 -2.73 -29.77
N LEU A 295 -3.92 -1.73 -30.04
CA LEU A 295 -5.33 -1.98 -30.30
C LEU A 295 -5.49 -2.60 -31.70
N PRO A 296 -5.87 -3.89 -31.79
CA PRO A 296 -6.06 -4.53 -33.09
C PRO A 296 -7.18 -3.80 -33.86
N PRO A 297 -7.17 -3.86 -35.21
CA PRO A 297 -8.29 -3.39 -36.00
C PRO A 297 -9.52 -4.13 -35.48
N MET A 298 -10.49 -3.39 -34.95
CA MET A 298 -11.78 -3.98 -34.56
C MET A 298 -12.39 -4.60 -35.79
N ALA A 299 -12.77 -5.88 -35.71
CA ALA A 299 -13.57 -6.52 -36.71
C ALA A 299 -14.79 -5.62 -36.99
N ARG A 300 -15.02 -5.27 -38.26
CA ARG A 300 -16.20 -4.53 -38.66
C ARG A 300 -17.40 -5.33 -38.19
N ALA A 301 -18.20 -4.75 -37.27
CA ALA A 301 -19.52 -5.28 -37.03
C ALA A 301 -20.26 -5.29 -38.37
N ALA A 302 -20.55 -6.49 -38.86
CA ALA A 302 -21.39 -6.71 -40.01
C ALA A 302 -22.83 -6.32 -39.66
#